data_679dac031d080cc65ad9ead422142a29
#
_entry.id   679dac031d080cc65ad9ead422142a29
#
_cell.length_a   1.000
_cell.length_b   1.000
_cell.length_c   1.000
_cell.angle_alpha   90.00
_cell.angle_beta   90.00
_cell.angle_gamma   90.00
#
_symmetry.space_group_name_H-M   'P 1'
#
loop_
_entity.id
_entity.type
_entity.pdbx_description
1 polymer ?
#
loop_
_entity_poly.entity_id
_entity_poly.type
_entity_poly.pdbx_seq_one_letter_code
_entity_poly.pdbx_strand_id
1 'polypeptide(L)'
;MRKNRLFILATLIPCSLALSGCFLRNIIEPQQDDIVVDLPKIEVVNNLKINLQGRTTKSLYPVLSNNSVKNPEFSFTSSNNSVATVGSDGLVQGKAVGTTNISIVLKSNENVKTTVKVNVVDEVVNHYDYTIMFYMCASDLEYNSEKQESEQNHFFTQDIQEILSVHDIPDTVKILIETGGTLHWSMPSTSLEGASKISATNLQRWEVNNGTNKLRLVETLPYNQMASESSFSEFLSWGLDDYEADQMGVVMSGHGGGIAGCVYDDNYTTKVGNQLWQRTLRTFEVAGAAKTALANSNRDRFTWIGYDCCVMQVADIATINADYFDYMIASQENEIATGWNHDLYLPMIKNNTHVTPEVLLPEICDAFLLDNHREVETGEEICYQTQSVLDLSKADALVTSFNNLVNHLGVSAVAYNKAETAFKNSLNTFGDKIFGLCDFSSLLSKLQGVDPLLDVSEVKEAINDLVIYKNNCSKYSVEPCGVNAFFPKTLNSKYILQVGKEDYSNSLSTKFTKWQNMCVTYGRFGWDYI
;
A
#
# COMPACT_ATOMS: atom_id res chain seq x y z
N MET A 1 39.02 -41.74 24.35
CA MET A 1 38.95 -43.22 24.34
C MET A 1 37.70 -43.67 23.62
N ARG A 2 37.88 -44.46 22.55
CA ARG A 2 37.02 -45.48 21.92
C ARG A 2 35.55 -45.11 21.71
N LYS A 3 35.12 -44.87 20.47
CA LYS A 3 34.75 -45.78 19.35
C LYS A 3 33.65 -46.80 19.76
N ASN A 4 32.48 -46.74 19.06
CA ASN A 4 32.11 -47.81 18.16
C ASN A 4 30.91 -47.43 17.27
N ARG A 5 31.11 -47.64 15.98
CA ARG A 5 30.09 -47.77 14.93
C ARG A 5 29.43 -49.14 15.03
N LEU A 6 28.18 -49.28 14.64
CA LEU A 6 27.72 -50.52 14.02
C LEU A 6 26.69 -50.26 12.92
N PHE A 7 27.01 -50.75 11.76
CA PHE A 7 26.19 -51.04 10.58
C PHE A 7 25.42 -52.32 10.82
N ILE A 8 24.26 -52.49 10.13
CA ILE A 8 23.71 -53.78 9.60
C ILE A 8 22.43 -53.39 8.86
N LEU A 9 22.36 -53.51 7.61
CA LEU A 9 22.29 -54.50 6.53
C LEU A 9 20.83 -54.88 6.20
N ALA A 10 20.55 -54.64 4.94
CA ALA A 10 19.34 -55.07 4.24
C ALA A 10 19.23 -56.60 4.08
N THR A 11 18.05 -57.14 4.07
CA THR A 11 17.75 -58.39 3.35
C THR A 11 16.41 -58.34 2.65
N LEU A 12 16.49 -58.65 1.39
CA LEU A 12 15.45 -58.94 0.41
C LEU A 12 15.01 -60.41 0.49
N ILE A 13 13.81 -60.67 -0.10
CA ILE A 13 13.41 -61.89 -0.86
C ILE A 13 12.44 -62.86 -0.14
N PRO A 14 11.64 -63.66 -0.88
CA PRO A 14 10.68 -63.39 -1.96
C PRO A 14 9.32 -64.11 -1.82
N CYS A 15 8.47 -63.81 -2.80
CA CYS A 15 7.50 -64.61 -3.57
C CYS A 15 7.08 -66.03 -3.12
N SER A 16 5.75 -66.30 -3.09
CA SER A 16 5.10 -67.33 -3.90
C SER A 16 3.60 -67.42 -3.67
N LEU A 17 2.83 -67.23 -4.73
CA LEU A 17 1.77 -68.09 -5.34
C LEU A 17 0.85 -68.92 -4.41
N ALA A 18 -0.44 -68.69 -4.40
CA ALA A 18 -1.46 -69.17 -5.33
C ALA A 18 -2.82 -69.46 -4.68
N LEU A 19 -3.84 -69.25 -5.44
CA LEU A 19 -5.13 -69.96 -5.56
C LEU A 19 -6.37 -69.42 -4.84
N SER A 20 -7.19 -68.86 -5.71
CA SER A 20 -8.64 -69.08 -5.88
C SER A 20 -9.60 -68.91 -4.72
N GLY A 21 -10.41 -67.89 -4.85
CA GLY A 21 -11.68 -67.71 -4.17
C GLY A 21 -12.47 -66.63 -4.86
N CYS A 22 -13.43 -66.98 -5.69
CA CYS A 22 -14.47 -66.08 -6.18
C CYS A 22 -15.17 -65.37 -5.04
N PHE A 23 -14.96 -64.06 -4.90
CA PHE A 23 -15.90 -63.20 -4.21
C PHE A 23 -16.33 -62.11 -5.18
N LEU A 24 -17.62 -62.06 -5.46
CA LEU A 24 -18.31 -60.96 -6.12
C LEU A 24 -17.92 -59.66 -5.48
N ARG A 25 -17.07 -58.89 -6.18
CA ARG A 25 -16.86 -57.50 -5.88
C ARG A 25 -18.09 -56.72 -6.32
N ASN A 26 -18.90 -56.28 -5.39
CA ASN A 26 -19.78 -55.15 -5.63
C ASN A 26 -18.91 -53.98 -6.08
N ILE A 27 -19.02 -53.64 -7.35
CA ILE A 27 -18.52 -52.37 -7.87
C ILE A 27 -19.40 -51.32 -7.23
N ILE A 28 -18.90 -50.73 -6.15
CA ILE A 28 -19.39 -49.43 -5.67
C ILE A 28 -18.89 -48.46 -6.75
N GLU A 29 -19.78 -48.02 -7.63
CA GLU A 29 -19.53 -46.83 -8.44
C GLU A 29 -19.12 -45.72 -7.47
N PRO A 30 -18.00 -44.99 -7.71
CA PRO A 30 -17.71 -43.82 -6.93
C PRO A 30 -18.90 -42.87 -7.11
N GLN A 31 -19.59 -42.56 -6.01
CA GLN A 31 -20.51 -41.44 -6.02
C GLN A 31 -19.68 -40.27 -6.51
N GLN A 32 -20.08 -39.73 -7.63
CA GLN A 32 -19.60 -38.44 -8.13
C GLN A 32 -20.09 -37.45 -7.10
N ASP A 33 -19.20 -37.10 -6.14
CA ASP A 33 -19.44 -35.92 -5.30
C ASP A 33 -19.67 -34.78 -6.28
N ASP A 34 -20.89 -34.31 -6.33
CA ASP A 34 -21.22 -33.08 -7.03
C ASP A 34 -20.32 -32.01 -6.41
N ILE A 35 -19.26 -31.63 -7.15
CA ILE A 35 -18.45 -30.47 -6.80
C ILE A 35 -19.42 -29.30 -6.90
N VAL A 36 -19.96 -28.88 -5.78
CA VAL A 36 -20.69 -27.64 -5.66
C VAL A 36 -19.67 -26.54 -5.94
N VAL A 37 -19.58 -26.13 -7.20
CA VAL A 37 -18.81 -24.95 -7.57
C VAL A 37 -19.56 -23.76 -6.98
N ASP A 38 -19.07 -23.29 -5.85
CA ASP A 38 -19.60 -22.07 -5.24
C ASP A 38 -19.34 -20.92 -6.23
N LEU A 39 -20.41 -20.40 -6.82
CA LEU A 39 -20.30 -19.32 -7.78
C LEU A 39 -19.79 -18.07 -7.03
N PRO A 40 -18.84 -17.32 -7.63
CA PRO A 40 -18.38 -16.08 -7.00
C PRO A 40 -19.55 -15.13 -6.81
N LYS A 41 -19.51 -14.36 -5.73
CA LYS A 41 -20.45 -13.26 -5.49
C LYS A 41 -19.81 -11.95 -5.91
N ILE A 42 -20.61 -11.02 -6.38
CA ILE A 42 -20.15 -9.64 -6.60
C ILE A 42 -20.27 -8.91 -5.26
N GLU A 43 -19.16 -8.48 -4.73
CA GLU A 43 -19.02 -7.66 -3.53
C GLU A 43 -18.88 -6.21 -3.97
N VAL A 44 -19.75 -5.35 -3.46
CA VAL A 44 -19.82 -3.92 -3.75
C VAL A 44 -20.66 -3.25 -2.67
N VAL A 45 -20.52 -1.96 -2.47
CA VAL A 45 -21.37 -1.19 -1.53
C VAL A 45 -22.86 -1.44 -1.80
N ASN A 46 -23.64 -1.64 -0.75
CA ASN A 46 -25.09 -1.90 -0.88
C ASN A 46 -25.88 -0.63 -1.20
N ASN A 47 -25.40 0.51 -0.72
CA ASN A 47 -26.02 1.82 -0.90
C ASN A 47 -24.98 2.83 -1.35
N LEU A 48 -25.29 3.60 -2.39
CA LEU A 48 -24.48 4.69 -2.89
C LEU A 48 -25.26 6.00 -2.68
N LYS A 49 -24.66 6.96 -1.98
CA LYS A 49 -25.22 8.32 -1.85
C LYS A 49 -24.51 9.23 -2.84
N ILE A 50 -25.28 9.99 -3.63
CA ILE A 50 -24.78 11.04 -4.54
C ILE A 50 -25.46 12.34 -4.15
N ASN A 51 -24.66 13.39 -3.93
CA ASN A 51 -25.16 14.69 -3.53
C ASN A 51 -25.04 15.69 -4.70
N LEU A 52 -26.16 16.31 -5.10
CA LEU A 52 -26.21 17.27 -6.21
C LEU A 52 -25.55 18.61 -5.88
N GLN A 53 -25.37 18.95 -4.60
CA GLN A 53 -24.66 20.16 -4.15
C GLN A 53 -23.14 19.93 -4.07
N GLY A 54 -22.70 18.66 -4.12
CA GLY A 54 -21.30 18.28 -4.10
C GLY A 54 -20.94 17.52 -5.37
N ARG A 55 -20.26 16.39 -5.17
CA ARG A 55 -19.87 15.51 -6.26
C ARG A 55 -21.08 14.75 -6.80
N THR A 56 -21.40 15.00 -8.06
CA THR A 56 -22.56 14.41 -8.74
C THR A 56 -22.30 13.05 -9.35
N THR A 57 -21.05 12.56 -9.28
CA THR A 57 -20.65 11.26 -9.83
C THR A 57 -19.93 10.43 -8.77
N LYS A 58 -20.21 9.14 -8.72
CA LYS A 58 -19.48 8.15 -7.90
C LYS A 58 -19.25 6.86 -8.68
N SER A 59 -18.06 6.27 -8.53
CA SER A 59 -17.76 4.99 -9.16
C SER A 59 -18.22 3.82 -8.29
N LEU A 60 -18.72 2.77 -8.93
CA LEU A 60 -18.92 1.47 -8.33
C LEU A 60 -17.66 0.63 -8.56
N TYR A 61 -17.14 0.01 -7.51
CA TYR A 61 -15.96 -0.83 -7.55
C TYR A 61 -16.32 -2.29 -7.21
N PRO A 62 -17.01 -3.00 -8.14
CA PRO A 62 -17.39 -4.38 -7.87
C PRO A 62 -16.16 -5.29 -7.90
N VAL A 63 -16.03 -6.12 -6.87
CA VAL A 63 -15.03 -7.18 -6.79
C VAL A 63 -15.71 -8.55 -6.71
N LEU A 64 -14.98 -9.63 -7.00
CA LEU A 64 -15.50 -10.97 -6.80
C LEU A 64 -15.00 -11.53 -5.46
N SER A 65 -15.89 -12.23 -4.75
CA SER A 65 -15.60 -12.89 -3.47
C SER A 65 -14.49 -13.95 -3.55
N ASN A 66 -14.11 -14.36 -4.77
CA ASN A 66 -13.01 -15.29 -5.02
C ASN A 66 -12.31 -14.94 -6.35
N ASN A 67 -11.08 -15.41 -6.51
CA ASN A 67 -10.26 -15.19 -7.70
C ASN A 67 -10.57 -16.18 -8.86
N SER A 68 -11.83 -16.64 -8.99
CA SER A 68 -12.22 -17.62 -10.01
C SER A 68 -12.17 -17.06 -11.43
N VAL A 69 -12.22 -15.72 -11.59
CA VAL A 69 -12.15 -15.03 -12.88
C VAL A 69 -10.99 -14.04 -12.86
N LYS A 70 -10.03 -14.21 -13.76
CA LYS A 70 -8.93 -13.26 -13.95
C LYS A 70 -9.45 -12.05 -14.72
N ASN A 71 -9.24 -10.85 -14.20
CA ASN A 71 -9.72 -9.57 -14.79
C ASN A 71 -11.25 -9.60 -15.05
N PRO A 72 -12.08 -9.63 -14.00
CA PRO A 72 -13.53 -9.67 -14.17
C PRO A 72 -14.05 -8.40 -14.85
N GLU A 73 -14.90 -8.59 -15.87
CA GLU A 73 -15.62 -7.49 -16.52
C GLU A 73 -17.08 -7.50 -16.12
N PHE A 74 -17.63 -6.32 -15.85
CA PHE A 74 -19.01 -6.15 -15.44
C PHE A 74 -19.83 -5.34 -16.45
N SER A 75 -21.13 -5.55 -16.45
CA SER A 75 -22.11 -4.68 -17.10
C SER A 75 -23.01 -4.05 -16.05
N PHE A 76 -23.40 -2.79 -16.29
CA PHE A 76 -24.17 -1.98 -15.37
C PHE A 76 -25.43 -1.47 -16.03
N THR A 77 -26.55 -1.43 -15.28
CA THR A 77 -27.84 -0.92 -15.77
C THR A 77 -28.59 -0.22 -14.66
N SER A 78 -29.00 1.03 -14.89
CA SER A 78 -29.87 1.76 -13.98
C SER A 78 -31.36 1.44 -14.22
N SER A 79 -32.11 1.22 -13.13
CA SER A 79 -33.56 1.04 -13.19
C SER A 79 -34.31 2.33 -13.44
N ASN A 80 -33.71 3.50 -13.22
CA ASN A 80 -34.31 4.82 -13.48
C ASN A 80 -33.25 5.85 -13.88
N ASN A 81 -33.05 6.03 -15.16
CA ASN A 81 -32.08 6.97 -15.73
C ASN A 81 -32.43 8.45 -15.50
N SER A 82 -33.64 8.79 -15.04
CA SER A 82 -33.98 10.16 -14.67
C SER A 82 -33.44 10.55 -13.29
N VAL A 83 -33.21 9.57 -12.40
CA VAL A 83 -32.61 9.76 -11.07
C VAL A 83 -31.11 9.66 -11.17
N ALA A 84 -30.58 8.57 -11.73
CA ALA A 84 -29.15 8.40 -11.97
C ALA A 84 -28.90 7.49 -13.18
N THR A 85 -27.84 7.78 -13.93
CA THR A 85 -27.32 6.92 -15.01
C THR A 85 -26.03 6.23 -14.55
N VAL A 86 -25.63 5.17 -15.24
CA VAL A 86 -24.35 4.48 -15.01
C VAL A 86 -23.65 4.23 -16.33
N GLY A 87 -22.33 4.48 -16.37
CA GLY A 87 -21.45 4.19 -17.49
C GLY A 87 -21.02 2.71 -17.54
N SER A 88 -20.39 2.31 -18.64
CA SER A 88 -19.83 0.96 -18.81
C SER A 88 -18.61 0.70 -17.88
N ASP A 89 -18.03 1.75 -17.33
CA ASP A 89 -16.94 1.78 -16.36
C ASP A 89 -17.41 1.73 -14.90
N GLY A 90 -18.73 1.69 -14.68
CA GLY A 90 -19.32 1.72 -13.34
C GLY A 90 -19.49 3.12 -12.75
N LEU A 91 -19.17 4.18 -13.50
CA LEU A 91 -19.39 5.57 -13.05
C LEU A 91 -20.88 5.90 -13.03
N VAL A 92 -21.41 6.16 -11.84
CA VAL A 92 -22.81 6.56 -11.63
C VAL A 92 -22.90 8.07 -11.59
N GLN A 93 -23.80 8.64 -12.41
CA GLN A 93 -24.09 10.08 -12.46
C GLN A 93 -25.47 10.34 -11.87
N GLY A 94 -25.55 11.07 -10.75
CA GLY A 94 -26.80 11.60 -10.19
C GLY A 94 -27.38 12.72 -11.08
N LYS A 95 -28.69 12.70 -11.29
CA LYS A 95 -29.38 13.68 -12.14
C LYS A 95 -30.51 14.42 -11.44
N ALA A 96 -31.24 13.76 -10.58
CA ALA A 96 -32.34 14.34 -9.83
C ALA A 96 -32.51 13.64 -8.49
N VAL A 97 -32.94 14.37 -7.48
CA VAL A 97 -33.27 13.81 -6.15
C VAL A 97 -34.20 12.62 -6.27
N GLY A 98 -33.86 11.53 -5.62
CA GLY A 98 -34.66 10.31 -5.67
C GLY A 98 -33.82 9.07 -5.41
N THR A 99 -34.41 7.91 -5.64
CA THR A 99 -33.77 6.61 -5.46
C THR A 99 -33.89 5.78 -6.73
N THR A 100 -32.81 5.12 -7.12
CA THR A 100 -32.80 4.14 -8.21
C THR A 100 -31.94 2.93 -7.81
N ASN A 101 -31.98 1.85 -8.58
CA ASN A 101 -31.14 0.68 -8.40
C ASN A 101 -30.23 0.50 -9.62
N ILE A 102 -28.96 0.23 -9.37
CA ILE A 102 -28.01 -0.16 -10.40
C ILE A 102 -27.82 -1.68 -10.32
N SER A 103 -28.18 -2.39 -11.39
CA SER A 103 -27.87 -3.82 -11.54
C SER A 103 -26.45 -3.98 -12.07
N ILE A 104 -25.68 -4.87 -11.47
CA ILE A 104 -24.31 -5.23 -11.85
C ILE A 104 -24.31 -6.71 -12.19
N VAL A 105 -23.80 -7.07 -13.36
CA VAL A 105 -23.76 -8.45 -13.87
C VAL A 105 -22.36 -8.77 -14.36
N LEU A 106 -21.81 -9.89 -13.95
CA LEU A 106 -20.53 -10.40 -14.46
C LEU A 106 -20.67 -10.83 -15.91
N LYS A 107 -19.94 -10.21 -16.84
CA LYS A 107 -20.06 -10.50 -18.28
C LYS A 107 -19.77 -11.94 -18.66
N SER A 108 -18.84 -12.60 -17.95
CA SER A 108 -18.50 -14.01 -18.20
C SER A 108 -19.53 -15.01 -17.66
N ASN A 109 -20.43 -14.59 -16.74
CA ASN A 109 -21.48 -15.42 -16.16
C ASN A 109 -22.65 -14.57 -15.65
N GLU A 110 -23.72 -14.45 -16.44
CA GLU A 110 -24.89 -13.63 -16.13
C GLU A 110 -25.71 -14.09 -14.90
N ASN A 111 -25.45 -15.29 -14.37
CA ASN A 111 -26.04 -15.74 -13.12
C ASN A 111 -25.39 -15.08 -11.90
N VAL A 112 -24.18 -14.52 -12.05
CA VAL A 112 -23.46 -13.78 -11.04
C VAL A 112 -23.82 -12.30 -11.18
N LYS A 113 -24.72 -11.84 -10.32
CA LYS A 113 -25.25 -10.47 -10.36
C LYS A 113 -25.62 -9.97 -8.97
N THR A 114 -25.60 -8.64 -8.82
CA THR A 114 -26.02 -7.93 -7.61
C THR A 114 -26.72 -6.63 -7.97
N THR A 115 -27.20 -5.91 -6.95
CA THR A 115 -27.87 -4.63 -7.13
C THR A 115 -27.45 -3.66 -6.05
N VAL A 116 -27.09 -2.45 -6.45
CA VAL A 116 -26.76 -1.33 -5.57
C VAL A 116 -27.89 -0.33 -5.57
N LYS A 117 -28.35 0.06 -4.38
CA LYS A 117 -29.32 1.15 -4.21
C LYS A 117 -28.59 2.48 -4.30
N VAL A 118 -29.03 3.37 -5.17
CA VAL A 118 -28.48 4.72 -5.34
C VAL A 118 -29.50 5.74 -4.82
N ASN A 119 -29.08 6.55 -3.84
CA ASN A 119 -29.83 7.65 -3.29
C ASN A 119 -29.21 8.96 -3.77
N VAL A 120 -29.93 9.70 -4.59
CA VAL A 120 -29.51 11.04 -5.00
C VAL A 120 -30.22 12.06 -4.10
N VAL A 121 -29.41 12.90 -3.45
CA VAL A 121 -29.85 13.93 -2.51
C VAL A 121 -29.41 15.31 -2.98
N ASP A 122 -29.97 16.36 -2.37
CA ASP A 122 -29.61 17.76 -2.59
C ASP A 122 -29.39 18.40 -1.22
N GLU A 123 -28.22 18.09 -0.63
CA GLU A 123 -27.85 18.48 0.72
C GLU A 123 -26.64 19.43 0.67
N VAL A 124 -26.57 20.37 1.61
CA VAL A 124 -25.39 21.25 1.76
C VAL A 124 -24.16 20.39 2.06
N VAL A 125 -23.11 20.56 1.25
CA VAL A 125 -21.81 19.91 1.50
C VAL A 125 -21.06 20.74 2.52
N ASN A 126 -20.59 20.09 3.59
CA ASN A 126 -19.68 20.71 4.51
C ASN A 126 -18.29 20.80 3.86
N HIS A 127 -17.63 21.91 4.07
CA HIS A 127 -16.22 22.10 3.72
C HIS A 127 -15.44 22.27 5.02
N TYR A 128 -14.28 21.59 5.11
CA TYR A 128 -13.47 21.57 6.32
C TYR A 128 -12.15 22.31 6.10
N ASP A 129 -11.48 22.67 7.18
CA ASP A 129 -10.15 23.28 7.10
C ASP A 129 -9.10 22.20 6.82
N TYR A 130 -9.21 21.05 7.50
CA TYR A 130 -8.27 19.94 7.40
C TYR A 130 -8.96 18.58 7.45
N THR A 131 -8.58 17.69 6.56
CA THR A 131 -8.94 16.26 6.62
C THR A 131 -7.68 15.41 6.53
N ILE A 132 -7.46 14.54 7.52
CA ILE A 132 -6.40 13.53 7.50
C ILE A 132 -7.03 12.15 7.44
N MET A 133 -6.54 11.32 6.52
CA MET A 133 -7.11 10.04 6.15
C MET A 133 -6.09 8.92 6.38
N PHE A 134 -6.37 8.01 7.29
CA PHE A 134 -5.51 6.87 7.62
C PHE A 134 -6.02 5.59 6.97
N TYR A 135 -5.22 5.00 6.09
CA TYR A 135 -5.48 3.70 5.47
C TYR A 135 -4.67 2.64 6.22
N MET A 136 -5.27 2.02 7.24
CA MET A 136 -4.60 1.18 8.23
C MET A 136 -4.72 -0.31 7.88
N CYS A 137 -3.70 -0.85 7.21
CA CYS A 137 -3.59 -2.28 6.90
C CYS A 137 -2.70 -2.96 7.95
N ALA A 138 -3.34 -3.45 9.01
CA ALA A 138 -2.66 -3.78 10.23
C ALA A 138 -1.85 -5.10 10.21
N SER A 139 -2.22 -6.07 9.37
CA SER A 139 -1.55 -7.37 9.18
C SER A 139 -1.05 -8.01 10.50
N ASP A 140 0.11 -8.63 10.49
CA ASP A 140 0.76 -9.24 11.66
C ASP A 140 1.37 -8.22 12.62
N LEU A 141 1.37 -6.92 12.29
CA LEU A 141 1.72 -5.83 13.22
C LEU A 141 0.65 -5.62 14.29
N GLU A 142 -0.61 -5.92 13.99
CA GLU A 142 -1.69 -5.93 14.97
C GLU A 142 -1.85 -7.31 15.62
N TYR A 143 -1.86 -8.38 14.82
CA TYR A 143 -2.04 -9.73 15.30
C TYR A 143 -1.26 -10.75 14.48
N ASN A 144 -0.28 -11.37 15.10
CA ASN A 144 0.54 -12.42 14.48
C ASN A 144 0.05 -13.81 14.94
N SER A 145 -0.56 -14.57 14.02
CA SER A 145 -1.12 -15.90 14.31
C SER A 145 -0.07 -16.96 14.74
N GLU A 146 1.22 -16.70 14.56
CA GLU A 146 2.32 -17.56 14.99
C GLU A 146 2.77 -17.30 16.43
N LYS A 147 2.32 -16.19 17.05
CA LYS A 147 2.63 -15.78 18.42
C LYS A 147 1.52 -16.16 19.39
N GLN A 148 1.87 -16.34 20.68
CA GLN A 148 0.89 -16.47 21.76
C GLN A 148 0.25 -15.10 22.06
N GLU A 149 -0.96 -15.11 22.64
CA GLU A 149 -1.70 -13.89 22.96
C GLU A 149 -0.89 -12.91 23.83
N SER A 150 -0.10 -13.41 24.76
CA SER A 150 0.78 -12.59 25.62
C SER A 150 2.00 -11.98 24.90
N GLU A 151 2.24 -12.36 23.66
CA GLU A 151 3.35 -11.91 22.83
C GLU A 151 2.90 -11.01 21.67
N GLN A 152 1.58 -10.73 21.58
CA GLN A 152 1.03 -9.84 20.57
C GLN A 152 1.39 -8.39 20.89
N ASN A 153 1.65 -7.62 19.84
CA ASN A 153 2.11 -6.22 20.00
C ASN A 153 0.98 -5.20 19.88
N HIS A 154 -0.05 -5.46 19.06
CA HIS A 154 -1.21 -4.60 18.85
C HIS A 154 -0.87 -3.16 18.46
N PHE A 155 0.12 -2.96 17.56
CA PHE A 155 0.65 -1.64 17.23
C PHE A 155 -0.44 -0.73 16.65
N PHE A 156 -1.28 -1.21 15.75
CA PHE A 156 -2.34 -0.40 15.17
C PHE A 156 -3.45 -0.01 16.17
N THR A 157 -3.72 -0.89 17.14
CA THR A 157 -4.58 -0.51 18.27
C THR A 157 -3.93 0.62 19.08
N GLN A 158 -2.60 0.62 19.26
CA GLN A 158 -1.88 1.70 19.94
C GLN A 158 -1.92 3.00 19.13
N ASP A 159 -1.67 2.95 17.82
CA ASP A 159 -1.74 4.12 16.92
C ASP A 159 -3.12 4.78 16.98
N ILE A 160 -4.20 3.97 16.92
CA ILE A 160 -5.57 4.50 17.07
C ILE A 160 -5.76 5.13 18.45
N GLN A 161 -5.22 4.54 19.52
CA GLN A 161 -5.31 5.10 20.86
C GLN A 161 -4.53 6.44 20.99
N GLU A 162 -3.39 6.58 20.34
CA GLU A 162 -2.66 7.84 20.24
C GLU A 162 -3.50 8.92 19.54
N ILE A 163 -4.10 8.59 18.39
CA ILE A 163 -5.02 9.50 17.69
C ILE A 163 -6.17 9.93 18.61
N LEU A 164 -6.79 8.99 19.30
CA LEU A 164 -7.91 9.25 20.21
C LEU A 164 -7.48 10.00 21.50
N SER A 165 -6.21 10.02 21.85
CA SER A 165 -5.68 10.75 23.00
C SER A 165 -5.64 12.26 22.79
N VAL A 166 -5.68 12.72 21.53
CA VAL A 166 -5.69 14.15 21.20
C VAL A 166 -7.11 14.69 21.32
N HIS A 167 -7.36 15.38 22.44
CA HIS A 167 -8.66 15.95 22.77
C HIS A 167 -8.88 17.34 22.16
N ASP A 168 -10.14 17.79 22.11
CA ASP A 168 -10.54 19.14 21.69
C ASP A 168 -10.12 19.49 20.24
N ILE A 169 -10.17 18.54 19.35
CA ILE A 169 -9.96 18.78 17.93
C ILE A 169 -11.16 19.58 17.40
N PRO A 170 -10.95 20.70 16.67
CA PRO A 170 -12.04 21.50 16.12
C PRO A 170 -12.92 20.71 15.14
N ASP A 171 -14.21 21.03 15.08
CA ASP A 171 -15.16 20.37 14.16
C ASP A 171 -14.82 20.59 12.67
N THR A 172 -14.03 21.62 12.38
CA THR A 172 -13.50 21.88 11.01
C THR A 172 -12.31 21.00 10.64
N VAL A 173 -11.83 20.15 11.57
CA VAL A 173 -10.81 19.13 11.33
C VAL A 173 -11.45 17.77 11.37
N LYS A 174 -11.18 16.93 10.34
CA LYS A 174 -11.68 15.56 10.26
C LYS A 174 -10.54 14.57 10.25
N ILE A 175 -10.67 13.54 11.07
CA ILE A 175 -9.78 12.38 11.10
C ILE A 175 -10.59 11.16 10.70
N LEU A 176 -10.19 10.55 9.59
CA LEU A 176 -10.85 9.41 8.98
C LEU A 176 -9.93 8.22 9.00
N ILE A 177 -10.46 7.05 9.32
CA ILE A 177 -9.69 5.80 9.37
C ILE A 177 -10.43 4.71 8.61
N GLU A 178 -9.74 3.98 7.73
CA GLU A 178 -10.22 2.70 7.22
C GLU A 178 -9.36 1.58 7.81
N THR A 179 -10.02 0.57 8.40
CA THR A 179 -9.36 -0.53 9.11
C THR A 179 -9.56 -1.85 8.39
N GLY A 180 -8.48 -2.65 8.32
CA GLY A 180 -8.50 -4.00 7.74
C GLY A 180 -7.13 -4.68 7.75
N GLY A 181 -6.97 -5.68 6.91
CA GLY A 181 -5.70 -6.34 6.61
C GLY A 181 -5.16 -7.29 7.68
N THR A 182 -5.83 -7.45 8.82
CA THR A 182 -5.42 -8.33 9.92
C THR A 182 -6.48 -9.37 10.26
N LEU A 183 -6.07 -10.45 10.90
CA LEU A 183 -6.95 -11.56 11.33
C LEU A 183 -7.65 -11.27 12.65
N HIS A 184 -7.18 -10.30 13.43
CA HIS A 184 -7.76 -9.92 14.71
C HIS A 184 -7.46 -8.46 15.05
N TRP A 185 -8.40 -7.80 15.74
CA TRP A 185 -8.25 -6.45 16.29
C TRP A 185 -8.44 -6.47 17.80
N SER A 186 -7.57 -5.78 18.53
CA SER A 186 -7.57 -5.73 20.00
C SER A 186 -8.16 -4.45 20.57
N MET A 187 -8.75 -3.61 19.72
CA MET A 187 -9.31 -2.31 20.11
C MET A 187 -10.39 -2.45 21.18
N PRO A 188 -10.29 -1.76 22.34
CA PRO A 188 -11.30 -1.78 23.38
C PRO A 188 -12.65 -1.25 22.88
N SER A 189 -13.74 -1.94 23.18
CA SER A 189 -15.09 -1.50 22.81
C SER A 189 -15.49 -0.14 23.39
N THR A 190 -14.86 0.27 24.49
CA THR A 190 -15.06 1.60 25.10
C THR A 190 -14.58 2.75 24.23
N SER A 191 -13.69 2.48 23.28
CA SER A 191 -13.17 3.44 22.32
C SER A 191 -14.00 3.52 21.02
N LEU A 192 -15.09 2.74 20.92
CA LEU A 192 -15.91 2.62 19.72
C LEU A 192 -17.32 3.17 19.94
N GLU A 193 -17.90 3.77 18.88
CA GLU A 193 -19.31 4.15 18.79
C GLU A 193 -19.93 3.49 17.54
N GLY A 194 -21.14 2.93 17.71
CA GLY A 194 -21.87 2.26 16.64
C GLY A 194 -21.41 0.82 16.34
N ALA A 195 -20.36 0.34 17.01
CA ALA A 195 -19.89 -1.04 16.96
C ALA A 195 -19.31 -1.47 18.30
N SER A 196 -19.28 -2.79 18.56
CA SER A 196 -18.66 -3.36 19.76
C SER A 196 -17.20 -3.79 19.55
N LYS A 197 -16.78 -3.92 18.30
CA LYS A 197 -15.40 -4.30 17.89
C LYS A 197 -15.11 -3.84 16.47
N ILE A 198 -13.83 -3.72 16.13
CA ILE A 198 -13.39 -3.59 14.74
C ILE A 198 -13.48 -4.98 14.07
N SER A 199 -13.96 -5.02 12.84
CA SER A 199 -14.11 -6.26 12.08
C SER A 199 -12.78 -6.75 11.52
N ALA A 200 -12.50 -8.05 11.67
CA ALA A 200 -11.38 -8.71 10.99
C ALA A 200 -11.78 -9.31 9.62
N THR A 201 -13.08 -9.30 9.29
CA THR A 201 -13.62 -9.94 8.08
C THR A 201 -14.19 -8.95 7.06
N ASN A 202 -14.26 -7.67 7.43
CA ASN A 202 -14.80 -6.61 6.60
C ASN A 202 -13.98 -5.35 6.83
N LEU A 203 -13.74 -4.57 5.80
CA LEU A 203 -13.22 -3.22 5.95
C LEU A 203 -14.27 -2.35 6.64
N GLN A 204 -13.81 -1.46 7.50
CA GLN A 204 -14.67 -0.51 8.20
C GLN A 204 -14.11 0.89 8.10
N ARG A 205 -15.00 1.85 7.82
CA ARG A 205 -14.72 3.28 7.78
C ARG A 205 -15.16 3.94 9.08
N TRP A 206 -14.28 4.70 9.65
CA TRP A 206 -14.45 5.36 10.93
C TRP A 206 -14.14 6.84 10.81
N GLU A 207 -14.88 7.65 11.54
CA GLU A 207 -14.56 9.04 11.83
C GLU A 207 -14.21 9.15 13.32
N VAL A 208 -13.16 9.90 13.65
CA VAL A 208 -12.93 10.30 15.05
C VAL A 208 -14.01 11.30 15.45
N ASN A 209 -14.81 10.95 16.46
CA ASN A 209 -15.79 11.85 17.02
C ASN A 209 -15.10 12.80 18.00
N ASN A 210 -14.88 14.04 17.56
CA ASN A 210 -14.16 15.06 18.33
C ASN A 210 -14.81 15.39 19.69
N GLY A 211 -16.13 15.18 19.82
CA GLY A 211 -16.86 15.43 21.07
C GLY A 211 -16.72 14.31 22.13
N THR A 212 -16.42 13.09 21.71
CA THR A 212 -16.32 11.92 22.60
C THR A 212 -14.93 11.28 22.60
N ASN A 213 -14.07 11.66 21.64
CA ASN A 213 -12.76 11.06 21.38
C ASN A 213 -12.83 9.53 21.18
N LYS A 214 -13.80 9.11 20.38
CA LYS A 214 -14.02 7.71 20.03
C LYS A 214 -14.12 7.54 18.53
N LEU A 215 -13.85 6.33 18.04
CA LEU A 215 -14.14 5.96 16.66
C LEU A 215 -15.64 5.79 16.47
N ARG A 216 -16.27 6.63 15.69
CA ARG A 216 -17.64 6.50 15.22
C ARG A 216 -17.67 5.68 13.94
N LEU A 217 -18.36 4.54 13.97
CA LEU A 217 -18.54 3.71 12.77
C LEU A 217 -19.40 4.45 11.75
N VAL A 218 -18.84 4.70 10.58
CA VAL A 218 -19.54 5.32 9.43
C VAL A 218 -20.11 4.23 8.53
N GLU A 219 -19.29 3.23 8.16
CA GLU A 219 -19.68 2.18 7.24
C GLU A 219 -18.91 0.88 7.50
N THR A 220 -19.58 -0.26 7.27
CA THR A 220 -18.93 -1.57 7.14
C THR A 220 -19.07 -2.03 5.69
N LEU A 221 -17.95 -2.23 5.02
CA LEU A 221 -17.91 -2.65 3.62
C LEU A 221 -18.15 -4.16 3.50
N PRO A 222 -18.73 -4.64 2.41
CA PRO A 222 -19.02 -6.07 2.23
C PRO A 222 -17.79 -6.91 1.83
N TYR A 223 -16.61 -6.34 1.82
CA TYR A 223 -15.34 -6.96 1.43
C TYR A 223 -14.23 -6.61 2.45
N ASN A 224 -13.06 -7.28 2.34
CA ASN A 224 -11.93 -7.13 3.26
C ASN A 224 -10.57 -7.02 2.56
N GLN A 225 -10.52 -6.58 1.32
CA GLN A 225 -9.29 -6.51 0.52
C GLN A 225 -8.71 -5.11 0.56
N MET A 226 -7.75 -4.84 1.45
CA MET A 226 -7.06 -3.54 1.50
C MET A 226 -6.01 -3.39 0.40
N ALA A 227 -5.28 -4.44 0.07
CA ALA A 227 -4.25 -4.40 -0.98
C ALA A 227 -4.86 -4.43 -2.40
N SER A 228 -5.80 -3.51 -2.66
CA SER A 228 -6.54 -3.38 -3.91
C SER A 228 -6.65 -1.91 -4.32
N GLU A 229 -6.33 -1.61 -5.59
CA GLU A 229 -6.48 -0.27 -6.16
C GLU A 229 -7.92 0.25 -6.01
N SER A 230 -8.92 -0.63 -6.20
CA SER A 230 -10.33 -0.26 -6.06
C SER A 230 -10.68 0.12 -4.62
N SER A 231 -10.27 -0.66 -3.62
CA SER A 231 -10.56 -0.37 -2.21
C SER A 231 -9.91 0.94 -1.77
N PHE A 232 -8.66 1.16 -2.16
CA PHE A 232 -7.99 2.42 -1.87
C PHE A 232 -8.62 3.60 -2.60
N SER A 233 -9.04 3.42 -3.87
CA SER A 233 -9.75 4.46 -4.61
C SER A 233 -11.11 4.82 -3.99
N GLU A 234 -11.85 3.83 -3.47
CA GLU A 234 -13.10 4.07 -2.74
C GLU A 234 -12.87 4.83 -1.44
N PHE A 235 -11.80 4.49 -0.70
CA PHE A 235 -11.43 5.21 0.51
C PHE A 235 -11.12 6.69 0.23
N LEU A 236 -10.27 6.96 -0.77
CA LEU A 236 -9.93 8.32 -1.19
C LEU A 236 -11.19 9.08 -1.67
N SER A 237 -12.04 8.41 -2.43
CA SER A 237 -13.31 8.99 -2.90
C SER A 237 -14.24 9.34 -1.75
N TRP A 238 -14.32 8.50 -0.71
CA TRP A 238 -15.12 8.77 0.47
C TRP A 238 -14.66 10.06 1.18
N GLY A 239 -13.36 10.25 1.35
CA GLY A 239 -12.83 11.50 1.91
C GLY A 239 -13.16 12.73 1.06
N LEU A 240 -12.99 12.63 -0.26
CA LEU A 240 -13.31 13.71 -1.21
C LEU A 240 -14.79 14.05 -1.26
N ASP A 241 -15.67 13.05 -1.10
CA ASP A 241 -17.10 13.21 -1.27
C ASP A 241 -17.80 13.80 -0.04
N ASP A 242 -17.38 13.34 1.15
CA ASP A 242 -18.11 13.61 2.39
C ASP A 242 -17.30 14.50 3.36
N TYR A 243 -15.98 14.66 3.13
CA TYR A 243 -15.06 15.34 4.03
C TYR A 243 -14.03 16.21 3.28
N GLU A 244 -14.41 16.82 2.16
CA GLU A 244 -13.53 17.71 1.42
C GLU A 244 -13.06 18.87 2.30
N ALA A 245 -11.77 19.19 2.23
CA ALA A 245 -11.13 20.20 3.07
C ALA A 245 -10.10 21.02 2.28
N ASP A 246 -9.70 22.19 2.80
CA ASP A 246 -8.61 22.99 2.24
C ASP A 246 -7.31 22.18 2.17
N GLN A 247 -7.00 21.45 3.25
CA GLN A 247 -5.86 20.55 3.35
C GLN A 247 -6.33 19.09 3.46
N MET A 248 -5.83 18.23 2.61
CA MET A 248 -6.15 16.79 2.65
C MET A 248 -4.86 15.95 2.67
N GLY A 249 -4.58 15.35 3.83
CA GLY A 249 -3.46 14.43 4.01
C GLY A 249 -3.92 12.98 3.97
N VAL A 250 -3.13 12.10 3.36
CA VAL A 250 -3.37 10.66 3.28
C VAL A 250 -2.18 9.93 3.90
N VAL A 251 -2.43 9.06 4.87
CA VAL A 251 -1.41 8.22 5.53
C VAL A 251 -1.67 6.76 5.18
N MET A 252 -0.69 6.14 4.54
CA MET A 252 -0.65 4.71 4.27
C MET A 252 0.08 4.03 5.42
N SER A 253 -0.61 3.23 6.23
CA SER A 253 0.02 2.58 7.39
C SER A 253 0.05 1.06 7.23
N GLY A 254 1.23 0.45 7.46
CA GLY A 254 1.45 -0.98 7.36
C GLY A 254 2.86 -1.36 6.93
N HIS A 255 3.05 -2.58 6.46
CA HIS A 255 4.35 -2.95 5.90
C HIS A 255 4.67 -2.21 4.60
N GLY A 256 5.95 -1.90 4.39
CA GLY A 256 6.49 -1.32 3.17
C GLY A 256 7.59 -2.17 2.54
N GLY A 257 7.68 -2.14 1.22
CA GLY A 257 8.65 -2.89 0.42
C GLY A 257 9.28 -2.07 -0.71
N GLY A 258 9.29 -0.74 -0.57
CA GLY A 258 9.80 0.15 -1.63
C GLY A 258 9.01 -0.05 -2.93
N ILE A 259 9.71 -0.32 -4.03
CA ILE A 259 9.08 -0.52 -5.35
C ILE A 259 8.12 -1.73 -5.38
N ALA A 260 8.27 -2.70 -4.49
CA ALA A 260 7.34 -3.84 -4.40
C ALA A 260 5.95 -3.43 -3.91
N GLY A 261 5.81 -2.24 -3.33
CA GLY A 261 4.56 -1.70 -2.81
C GLY A 261 4.50 -1.63 -1.29
N CYS A 262 3.33 -1.30 -0.77
CA CYS A 262 3.02 -1.19 0.65
C CYS A 262 1.71 -1.92 0.96
N VAL A 263 1.26 -1.87 2.20
CA VAL A 263 -0.04 -2.44 2.60
C VAL A 263 -0.09 -3.95 2.29
N TYR A 264 0.58 -4.75 3.14
CA TYR A 264 0.60 -6.22 3.06
C TYR A 264 -0.62 -6.77 3.78
N ASP A 265 -1.56 -7.37 3.06
CA ASP A 265 -2.89 -7.74 3.55
C ASP A 265 -2.97 -9.24 3.86
N ASP A 266 -3.14 -9.61 5.14
CA ASP A 266 -3.29 -10.99 5.59
C ASP A 266 -4.60 -11.64 5.12
N ASN A 267 -5.63 -10.82 4.88
CA ASN A 267 -6.93 -11.28 4.41
C ASN A 267 -6.99 -11.46 2.89
N TYR A 268 -6.00 -10.90 2.16
CA TYR A 268 -5.94 -10.97 0.72
C TYR A 268 -4.64 -11.59 0.24
N THR A 269 -4.66 -12.91 0.02
CA THR A 269 -3.50 -13.68 -0.40
C THR A 269 -3.61 -14.13 -1.85
N THR A 270 -2.48 -14.24 -2.52
CA THR A 270 -2.36 -14.85 -3.84
C THR A 270 -1.51 -16.10 -3.78
N LYS A 271 -1.86 -17.10 -4.58
CA LYS A 271 -1.08 -18.34 -4.65
C LYS A 271 -0.02 -18.22 -5.73
N VAL A 272 1.25 -18.34 -5.33
CA VAL A 272 2.38 -18.40 -6.25
C VAL A 272 3.09 -19.73 -6.07
N GLY A 273 2.98 -20.61 -7.07
CA GLY A 273 3.42 -21.99 -6.94
C GLY A 273 2.61 -22.73 -5.86
N ASN A 274 3.30 -23.26 -4.85
CA ASN A 274 2.68 -23.95 -3.70
C ASN A 274 2.59 -23.08 -2.43
N GLN A 275 2.96 -21.79 -2.50
CA GLN A 275 2.97 -20.88 -1.37
C GLN A 275 1.86 -19.84 -1.49
N LEU A 276 1.26 -19.46 -0.36
CA LEU A 276 0.38 -18.31 -0.25
C LEU A 276 1.24 -17.08 0.09
N TRP A 277 0.98 -16.00 -0.63
CA TRP A 277 1.64 -14.71 -0.44
C TRP A 277 0.59 -13.65 -0.14
N GLN A 278 0.86 -12.79 0.82
CA GLN A 278 0.08 -11.58 1.05
C GLN A 278 0.08 -10.74 -0.23
N ARG A 279 -1.06 -10.23 -0.61
CA ARG A 279 -1.15 -9.21 -1.66
C ARG A 279 -0.62 -7.89 -1.09
N THR A 280 0.06 -7.12 -1.93
CA THR A 280 0.52 -5.76 -1.64
C THR A 280 -0.17 -4.77 -2.56
N LEU A 281 -0.42 -3.57 -2.07
CA LEU A 281 -0.82 -2.45 -2.90
C LEU A 281 0.43 -1.87 -3.57
N ARG A 282 0.50 -2.01 -4.90
CA ARG A 282 1.69 -1.62 -5.67
C ARG A 282 1.74 -0.11 -5.83
N THR A 283 2.93 0.43 -6.03
CA THR A 283 3.12 1.88 -6.13
C THR A 283 2.29 2.53 -7.24
N PHE A 284 2.15 1.86 -8.40
CA PHE A 284 1.31 2.36 -9.48
C PHE A 284 -0.20 2.21 -9.20
N GLU A 285 -0.61 1.23 -8.38
CA GLU A 285 -1.99 1.07 -7.92
C GLU A 285 -2.37 2.19 -6.93
N VAL A 286 -1.42 2.65 -6.09
CA VAL A 286 -1.61 3.84 -5.24
C VAL A 286 -1.90 5.08 -6.10
N ALA A 287 -1.07 5.32 -7.11
CA ALA A 287 -1.25 6.43 -8.03
C ALA A 287 -2.53 6.28 -8.89
N GLY A 288 -2.84 5.07 -9.35
CA GLY A 288 -4.06 4.74 -10.09
C GLY A 288 -5.33 5.02 -9.27
N ALA A 289 -5.32 4.64 -8.00
CA ALA A 289 -6.40 4.92 -7.06
C ALA A 289 -6.60 6.43 -6.85
N ALA A 290 -5.52 7.17 -6.63
CA ALA A 290 -5.56 8.63 -6.49
C ALA A 290 -6.09 9.30 -7.77
N LYS A 291 -5.58 8.89 -8.95
CA LYS A 291 -6.08 9.34 -10.26
C LYS A 291 -7.57 9.12 -10.40
N THR A 292 -8.05 7.93 -10.06
CA THR A 292 -9.47 7.56 -10.19
C THR A 292 -10.35 8.38 -9.24
N ALA A 293 -9.91 8.56 -7.99
CA ALA A 293 -10.62 9.36 -7.01
C ALA A 293 -10.70 10.84 -7.41
N LEU A 294 -9.59 11.43 -7.85
CA LEU A 294 -9.50 12.84 -8.25
C LEU A 294 -10.23 13.11 -9.57
N ALA A 295 -10.25 12.19 -10.53
CA ALA A 295 -10.90 12.37 -11.83
C ALA A 295 -12.39 12.74 -11.71
N ASN A 296 -13.04 12.39 -10.62
CA ASN A 296 -14.43 12.64 -10.33
C ASN A 296 -14.63 13.66 -9.19
N SER A 297 -13.61 14.40 -8.78
CA SER A 297 -13.67 15.43 -7.75
C SER A 297 -13.41 16.82 -8.35
N ASN A 298 -13.58 17.86 -7.54
CA ASN A 298 -13.22 19.22 -7.91
C ASN A 298 -11.76 19.57 -7.59
N ARG A 299 -10.99 18.61 -7.07
CA ARG A 299 -9.58 18.78 -6.74
C ARG A 299 -8.71 18.15 -7.81
N ASP A 300 -7.60 18.81 -8.09
CA ASP A 300 -6.57 18.25 -8.98
C ASP A 300 -5.58 17.34 -8.23
N ARG A 301 -5.38 17.58 -6.91
CA ARG A 301 -4.39 16.90 -6.07
C ARG A 301 -4.84 16.79 -4.63
N PHE A 302 -4.33 15.78 -3.93
CA PHE A 302 -4.25 15.77 -2.46
C PHE A 302 -3.08 16.62 -2.01
N THR A 303 -3.16 17.18 -0.80
CA THR A 303 -2.10 18.04 -0.28
C THR A 303 -0.82 17.25 0.00
N TRP A 304 -0.92 16.07 0.61
CA TRP A 304 0.24 15.23 0.86
C TRP A 304 -0.12 13.76 1.01
N ILE A 305 0.85 12.91 0.74
CA ILE A 305 0.82 11.48 1.06
C ILE A 305 1.96 11.14 2.01
N GLY A 306 1.63 10.41 3.07
CA GLY A 306 2.59 9.86 4.02
C GLY A 306 2.59 8.33 3.95
N TYR A 307 3.78 7.76 4.10
CA TYR A 307 3.96 6.33 4.23
C TYR A 307 4.56 6.03 5.59
N ASP A 308 3.70 5.66 6.52
CA ASP A 308 4.06 5.02 7.79
C ASP A 308 4.33 3.53 7.49
N CYS A 309 5.39 3.34 6.72
CA CYS A 309 5.78 2.10 6.06
C CYS A 309 7.27 2.07 5.78
N CYS A 310 7.90 0.91 5.96
CA CYS A 310 9.34 0.72 5.67
C CYS A 310 9.71 1.11 4.24
N VAL A 311 10.85 1.77 4.07
CA VAL A 311 11.60 1.96 2.81
C VAL A 311 10.83 2.60 1.63
N MET A 312 9.78 3.37 1.90
CA MET A 312 8.95 3.97 0.84
C MET A 312 9.52 5.26 0.25
N GLN A 313 10.56 5.89 0.85
CA GLN A 313 11.14 7.12 0.31
C GLN A 313 12.07 6.84 -0.87
N VAL A 314 11.47 6.52 -2.02
CA VAL A 314 12.14 6.16 -3.26
C VAL A 314 11.79 7.17 -4.35
N ALA A 315 12.78 7.62 -5.11
CA ALA A 315 12.59 8.62 -6.17
C ALA A 315 11.57 8.19 -7.23
N ASP A 316 11.52 6.90 -7.56
CA ASP A 316 10.53 6.33 -8.47
C ASP A 316 9.10 6.50 -7.93
N ILE A 317 8.90 6.23 -6.63
CA ILE A 317 7.60 6.40 -5.95
C ILE A 317 7.21 7.88 -5.92
N ALA A 318 8.16 8.76 -5.57
CA ALA A 318 7.93 10.20 -5.55
C ALA A 318 7.46 10.72 -6.91
N THR A 319 8.11 10.28 -8.00
CA THR A 319 7.76 10.75 -9.35
C THR A 319 6.39 10.26 -9.83
N ILE A 320 5.95 9.07 -9.41
CA ILE A 320 4.62 8.54 -9.71
C ILE A 320 3.55 9.32 -8.93
N ASN A 321 3.80 9.60 -7.64
CA ASN A 321 2.89 10.33 -6.78
C ASN A 321 2.78 11.82 -7.14
N ALA A 322 3.80 12.39 -7.79
CA ALA A 322 3.88 13.80 -8.15
C ALA A 322 2.73 14.29 -9.06
N ASP A 323 2.01 13.40 -9.72
CA ASP A 323 0.86 13.77 -10.54
C ASP A 323 -0.42 13.98 -9.70
N TYR A 324 -0.46 13.48 -8.43
CA TYR A 324 -1.69 13.43 -7.61
C TYR A 324 -1.52 13.99 -6.19
N PHE A 325 -0.31 14.26 -5.74
CA PHE A 325 0.01 14.80 -4.42
C PHE A 325 1.01 15.94 -4.55
N ASP A 326 0.91 16.94 -3.64
CA ASP A 326 1.85 18.06 -3.65
C ASP A 326 3.11 17.75 -2.85
N TYR A 327 2.98 16.98 -1.74
CA TYR A 327 4.10 16.58 -0.88
C TYR A 327 4.07 15.08 -0.60
N MET A 328 5.26 14.55 -0.27
CA MET A 328 5.41 13.16 0.18
C MET A 328 6.32 13.11 1.42
N ILE A 329 5.93 12.31 2.41
CA ILE A 329 6.73 12.00 3.60
C ILE A 329 6.86 10.50 3.75
N ALA A 330 8.09 9.99 3.94
CA ALA A 330 8.38 8.57 4.14
C ALA A 330 9.82 8.35 4.65
N SER A 331 10.16 7.10 4.92
CA SER A 331 11.49 6.67 5.34
C SER A 331 12.30 6.06 4.19
N GLN A 332 13.62 6.38 4.13
CA GLN A 332 14.57 5.63 3.29
C GLN A 332 14.91 4.25 3.87
N GLU A 333 14.73 4.08 5.19
CA GLU A 333 15.03 2.90 5.98
C GLU A 333 13.78 2.13 6.36
N ASN A 334 13.99 0.99 7.05
CA ASN A 334 12.92 0.38 7.80
C ASN A 334 12.42 1.34 8.88
N GLU A 335 11.14 1.35 9.06
CA GLU A 335 10.53 1.97 10.23
C GLU A 335 10.40 0.95 11.36
N ILE A 336 10.45 1.40 12.59
CA ILE A 336 10.14 0.54 13.72
C ILE A 336 8.66 0.24 13.73
N ALA A 337 8.31 -0.90 14.29
CA ALA A 337 6.96 -1.43 14.23
C ALA A 337 5.91 -0.60 15.00
N THR A 338 6.34 0.30 15.89
CA THR A 338 5.46 1.27 16.57
C THR A 338 4.99 2.40 15.67
N GLY A 339 5.56 2.55 14.46
CA GLY A 339 5.13 3.56 13.50
C GLY A 339 5.34 5.01 13.96
N TRP A 340 4.51 5.90 13.45
CA TRP A 340 4.53 7.32 13.75
C TRP A 340 3.85 7.64 15.08
N ASN A 341 4.35 8.68 15.80
CA ASN A 341 3.76 9.13 17.06
C ASN A 341 2.64 10.15 16.79
N HIS A 342 1.42 9.67 16.61
CA HIS A 342 0.27 10.48 16.18
C HIS A 342 -0.13 11.54 17.21
N ASP A 343 0.03 11.26 18.49
CA ASP A 343 -0.27 12.18 19.58
C ASP A 343 0.70 13.37 19.68
N LEU A 344 1.88 13.29 19.05
CA LEU A 344 2.86 14.36 19.06
C LEU A 344 2.62 15.42 17.97
N TYR A 345 2.17 15.04 16.77
CA TYR A 345 1.99 15.98 15.67
C TYR A 345 0.54 16.42 15.42
N LEU A 346 -0.46 15.60 15.74
CA LEU A 346 -1.87 15.98 15.58
C LEU A 346 -2.26 17.25 16.36
N PRO A 347 -1.67 17.55 17.54
CA PRO A 347 -1.88 18.83 18.21
C PRO A 347 -1.54 20.06 17.37
N MET A 348 -0.66 19.97 16.38
CA MET A 348 -0.36 21.08 15.48
C MET A 348 -1.57 21.42 14.59
N ILE A 349 -2.23 20.39 14.02
CA ILE A 349 -3.44 20.58 13.23
C ILE A 349 -4.58 21.11 14.11
N LYS A 350 -4.71 20.59 15.34
CA LYS A 350 -5.67 21.07 16.34
C LYS A 350 -5.47 22.56 16.64
N ASN A 351 -4.23 22.99 16.85
CA ASN A 351 -3.89 24.36 17.26
C ASN A 351 -3.90 25.36 16.10
N ASN A 352 -3.71 24.87 14.87
CA ASN A 352 -3.77 25.65 13.65
C ASN A 352 -4.37 24.80 12.52
N THR A 353 -5.67 24.92 12.29
CA THR A 353 -6.39 24.12 11.29
C THR A 353 -5.96 24.40 9.84
N HIS A 354 -5.20 25.49 9.62
CA HIS A 354 -4.62 25.84 8.32
C HIS A 354 -3.08 25.66 8.29
N VAL A 355 -2.53 24.80 9.16
CA VAL A 355 -1.10 24.51 9.15
C VAL A 355 -0.69 23.96 7.79
N THR A 356 0.35 24.56 7.19
CA THR A 356 0.81 24.14 5.86
C THR A 356 1.68 22.88 5.92
N PRO A 357 1.80 22.11 4.83
CA PRO A 357 2.63 20.92 4.80
C PRO A 357 4.10 21.18 5.13
N GLU A 358 4.65 22.33 4.71
CA GLU A 358 6.05 22.71 4.95
C GLU A 358 6.33 22.93 6.45
N VAL A 359 5.30 23.14 7.26
CA VAL A 359 5.41 23.27 8.71
C VAL A 359 5.06 21.96 9.40
N LEU A 360 3.98 21.28 8.97
CA LEU A 360 3.49 20.06 9.60
C LEU A 360 4.40 18.86 9.35
N LEU A 361 4.81 18.61 8.10
CA LEU A 361 5.51 17.37 7.74
C LEU A 361 6.91 17.27 8.37
N PRO A 362 7.71 18.35 8.51
CA PRO A 362 8.93 18.33 9.33
C PRO A 362 8.70 17.87 10.78
N GLU A 363 7.61 18.33 11.41
CA GLU A 363 7.28 17.94 12.79
C GLU A 363 6.89 16.47 12.89
N ILE A 364 6.24 15.90 11.86
CA ILE A 364 6.00 14.44 11.78
C ILE A 364 7.34 13.69 11.73
N CYS A 365 8.31 14.17 10.94
CA CYS A 365 9.64 13.57 10.88
C CYS A 365 10.33 13.60 12.26
N ASP A 366 10.25 14.73 12.96
CA ASP A 366 10.88 14.91 14.26
C ASP A 366 10.16 14.09 15.35
N ALA A 367 8.83 14.07 15.34
CA ALA A 367 8.02 13.26 16.24
C ALA A 367 8.34 11.75 16.09
N PHE A 368 8.45 11.25 14.85
CA PHE A 368 8.83 9.88 14.58
C PHE A 368 10.20 9.51 15.19
N LEU A 369 11.18 10.42 15.12
CA LEU A 369 12.53 10.17 15.62
C LEU A 369 12.68 10.36 17.13
N LEU A 370 11.82 11.17 17.77
CA LEU A 370 11.90 11.45 19.20
C LEU A 370 11.71 10.22 20.08
N ASP A 371 10.78 9.33 19.74
CA ASP A 371 10.45 8.17 20.55
C ASP A 371 11.24 6.90 20.12
N ASN A 372 11.85 6.93 18.96
CA ASN A 372 12.58 5.81 18.37
C ASN A 372 14.01 5.67 18.89
N HIS A 373 14.41 6.44 19.90
CA HIS A 373 15.65 6.24 20.65
C HIS A 373 15.54 5.15 21.73
N ARG A 374 14.40 4.46 21.83
CA ARG A 374 14.21 3.39 22.81
C ARG A 374 15.11 2.20 22.54
N GLU A 375 15.75 1.74 23.62
CA GLU A 375 16.55 0.53 23.65
C GLU A 375 15.75 -0.67 23.12
N VAL A 376 16.22 -1.25 22.03
CA VAL A 376 15.79 -2.59 21.64
C VAL A 376 16.36 -3.59 22.66
N GLU A 377 15.68 -4.71 22.88
CA GLU A 377 15.91 -5.78 23.88
C GLU A 377 17.38 -6.23 24.13
N THR A 378 18.36 -5.72 23.39
CA THR A 378 19.79 -6.06 23.49
C THR A 378 20.63 -5.00 24.21
N GLY A 379 20.06 -3.86 24.65
CA GLY A 379 20.82 -2.77 25.26
C GLY A 379 21.74 -2.00 24.29
N GLU A 380 21.65 -2.26 22.99
CA GLU A 380 22.32 -1.48 21.94
C GLU A 380 21.29 -0.53 21.31
N GLU A 381 21.60 0.76 21.34
CA GLU A 381 20.88 1.78 20.57
C GLU A 381 20.98 1.47 19.07
N ILE A 382 20.02 0.75 18.53
CA ILE A 382 19.91 0.54 17.09
C ILE A 382 19.13 1.71 16.52
N CYS A 383 19.83 2.69 16.03
CA CYS A 383 19.23 3.82 15.35
C CYS A 383 19.66 3.86 13.89
N TYR A 384 18.85 3.26 13.01
CA TYR A 384 18.94 3.39 11.55
C TYR A 384 17.68 4.01 10.98
N GLN A 385 17.02 4.90 11.77
CA GLN A 385 15.79 5.55 11.35
C GLN A 385 16.08 6.78 10.50
N THR A 386 15.27 6.99 9.49
CA THR A 386 15.28 8.17 8.62
C THR A 386 13.84 8.60 8.37
N GLN A 387 13.61 9.90 8.25
CA GLN A 387 12.37 10.44 7.69
C GLN A 387 12.70 11.68 6.86
N SER A 388 11.97 11.89 5.78
CA SER A 388 12.17 13.06 4.94
C SER A 388 10.89 13.49 4.23
N VAL A 389 10.84 14.78 3.89
CA VAL A 389 9.73 15.43 3.19
C VAL A 389 10.19 15.87 1.81
N LEU A 390 9.41 15.49 0.80
CA LEU A 390 9.63 15.87 -0.59
C LEU A 390 8.57 16.88 -1.05
N ASP A 391 9.00 17.95 -1.71
CA ASP A 391 8.16 18.81 -2.55
C ASP A 391 8.04 18.18 -3.93
N LEU A 392 6.92 17.53 -4.20
CA LEU A 392 6.70 16.77 -5.42
C LEU A 392 6.61 17.66 -6.69
N SER A 393 6.44 18.98 -6.53
CA SER A 393 6.53 19.91 -7.66
C SER A 393 7.92 19.93 -8.32
N LYS A 394 8.95 19.45 -7.62
CA LYS A 394 10.34 19.35 -8.08
C LYS A 394 10.68 18.01 -8.76
N ALA A 395 9.77 17.05 -8.72
CA ALA A 395 10.02 15.70 -9.22
C ALA A 395 10.41 15.66 -10.71
N ASP A 396 9.79 16.47 -11.55
CA ASP A 396 10.09 16.50 -13.00
C ASP A 396 11.49 17.03 -13.31
N ALA A 397 12.04 17.94 -12.49
CA ALA A 397 13.42 18.41 -12.62
C ALA A 397 14.41 17.27 -12.32
N LEU A 398 14.16 16.47 -11.27
CA LEU A 398 14.95 15.28 -10.97
C LEU A 398 14.88 14.26 -12.11
N VAL A 399 13.69 14.00 -12.65
CA VAL A 399 13.53 13.08 -13.80
C VAL A 399 14.34 13.55 -15.00
N THR A 400 14.26 14.82 -15.33
CA THR A 400 14.93 15.42 -16.48
C THR A 400 16.45 15.34 -16.33
N SER A 401 16.99 15.80 -15.21
CA SER A 401 18.43 15.81 -14.93
C SER A 401 19.00 14.38 -14.88
N PHE A 402 18.29 13.43 -14.24
CA PHE A 402 18.77 12.04 -14.18
C PHE A 402 18.69 11.32 -15.53
N ASN A 403 17.64 11.53 -16.33
CA ASN A 403 17.57 10.99 -17.69
C ASN A 403 18.69 11.57 -18.57
N ASN A 404 19.06 12.85 -18.42
CA ASN A 404 20.20 13.45 -19.10
C ASN A 404 21.52 12.81 -18.66
N LEU A 405 21.71 12.61 -17.35
CA LEU A 405 22.88 11.90 -16.81
C LEU A 405 23.02 10.50 -17.42
N VAL A 406 21.93 9.73 -17.46
CA VAL A 406 21.93 8.38 -18.03
C VAL A 406 22.19 8.41 -19.54
N ASN A 407 21.80 9.46 -20.27
CA ASN A 407 22.20 9.65 -21.66
C ASN A 407 23.71 9.76 -21.83
N HIS A 408 24.39 10.53 -20.97
CA HIS A 408 25.84 10.68 -21.01
C HIS A 408 26.54 9.38 -20.58
N LEU A 409 26.01 8.68 -19.58
CA LEU A 409 26.51 7.35 -19.17
C LEU A 409 26.35 6.33 -20.31
N GLY A 410 25.28 6.46 -21.12
CA GLY A 410 24.88 5.55 -22.18
C GLY A 410 24.04 4.38 -21.69
N VAL A 411 23.34 3.71 -22.61
CA VAL A 411 22.54 2.49 -22.34
C VAL A 411 23.28 1.30 -22.97
N SER A 412 24.14 0.66 -22.20
CA SER A 412 24.99 -0.45 -22.65
C SER A 412 25.38 -1.36 -21.49
N ALA A 413 25.91 -2.54 -21.78
CA ALA A 413 26.46 -3.43 -20.76
C ALA A 413 27.61 -2.79 -19.96
N VAL A 414 28.42 -1.93 -20.60
CA VAL A 414 29.50 -1.20 -19.91
C VAL A 414 28.92 -0.18 -18.92
N ALA A 415 27.90 0.60 -19.34
CA ALA A 415 27.19 1.54 -18.48
C ALA A 415 26.51 0.83 -17.30
N TYR A 416 25.84 -0.29 -17.56
CA TYR A 416 25.25 -1.13 -16.52
C TYR A 416 26.29 -1.60 -15.48
N ASN A 417 27.45 -2.09 -15.91
CA ASN A 417 28.52 -2.54 -15.01
C ASN A 417 29.08 -1.37 -14.16
N LYS A 418 29.19 -0.16 -14.72
CA LYS A 418 29.55 1.04 -13.95
C LYS A 418 28.47 1.36 -12.90
N ALA A 419 27.21 1.34 -13.29
CA ALA A 419 26.07 1.57 -12.39
C ALA A 419 26.00 0.50 -11.28
N GLU A 420 26.19 -0.77 -11.60
CA GLU A 420 26.25 -1.86 -10.63
C GLU A 420 27.42 -1.71 -9.63
N THR A 421 28.59 -1.30 -10.12
CA THR A 421 29.74 -1.03 -9.27
C THR A 421 29.48 0.15 -8.33
N ALA A 422 28.87 1.22 -8.83
CA ALA A 422 28.49 2.36 -8.03
C ALA A 422 27.47 1.98 -6.96
N PHE A 423 26.42 1.24 -7.33
CA PHE A 423 25.38 0.75 -6.42
C PHE A 423 25.98 -0.12 -5.29
N LYS A 424 26.88 -1.05 -5.60
CA LYS A 424 27.54 -1.91 -4.59
C LYS A 424 28.30 -1.10 -3.54
N ASN A 425 28.85 0.04 -3.92
CA ASN A 425 29.68 0.90 -3.07
C ASN A 425 28.94 2.12 -2.51
N SER A 426 27.67 2.33 -2.86
CA SER A 426 26.86 3.42 -2.34
C SER A 426 26.41 3.12 -0.91
N LEU A 427 26.02 4.19 -0.20
CA LEU A 427 25.42 4.11 1.12
C LEU A 427 24.16 3.26 1.02
N ASN A 428 24.13 2.24 1.85
CA ASN A 428 23.01 1.37 1.99
C ASN A 428 22.13 1.92 3.12
N THR A 429 20.91 2.25 2.78
CA THR A 429 19.90 2.73 3.72
C THR A 429 19.00 1.60 4.22
N PHE A 430 19.30 0.36 3.79
CA PHE A 430 18.64 -0.85 4.25
C PHE A 430 19.62 -2.01 4.25
N GLY A 431 19.79 -2.69 5.40
CA GLY A 431 20.83 -3.65 5.77
C GLY A 431 21.46 -4.49 4.66
N ASP A 432 20.72 -5.02 3.68
CA ASP A 432 21.25 -5.98 2.71
C ASP A 432 21.03 -5.61 1.23
N LYS A 433 20.59 -4.41 0.93
CA LYS A 433 20.22 -4.02 -0.46
C LYS A 433 19.21 -4.99 -1.11
N ILE A 434 18.39 -5.63 -0.29
CA ILE A 434 17.43 -6.68 -0.70
C ILE A 434 16.42 -6.11 -1.68
N PHE A 435 16.00 -4.86 -1.45
CA PHE A 435 15.03 -4.17 -2.30
C PHE A 435 15.67 -3.42 -3.49
N GLY A 436 16.99 -3.56 -3.69
CA GLY A 436 17.68 -2.81 -4.74
C GLY A 436 17.77 -1.29 -4.47
N LEU A 437 17.64 -0.88 -3.22
CA LEU A 437 17.64 0.52 -2.82
C LEU A 437 19.02 0.96 -2.32
N CYS A 438 19.34 2.23 -2.56
CA CYS A 438 20.49 2.90 -1.98
C CYS A 438 20.25 4.40 -1.95
N ASP A 439 20.97 5.11 -1.06
CA ASP A 439 20.95 6.57 -1.05
C ASP A 439 21.32 7.17 -2.41
N PHE A 440 20.48 8.06 -2.94
CA PHE A 440 20.61 8.54 -4.30
C PHE A 440 21.87 9.41 -4.50
N SER A 441 22.15 10.32 -3.58
CA SER A 441 23.36 11.17 -3.69
C SER A 441 24.64 10.36 -3.56
N SER A 442 24.62 9.30 -2.73
CA SER A 442 25.72 8.36 -2.64
C SER A 442 25.92 7.59 -3.95
N LEU A 443 24.85 7.10 -4.57
CA LEU A 443 24.93 6.44 -5.90
C LEU A 443 25.57 7.37 -6.94
N LEU A 444 25.14 8.62 -7.01
CA LEU A 444 25.71 9.61 -7.94
C LEU A 444 27.18 9.85 -7.70
N SER A 445 27.60 9.98 -6.44
CA SER A 445 29.01 10.16 -6.06
C SER A 445 29.87 8.95 -6.45
N LYS A 446 29.34 7.74 -6.32
CA LYS A 446 30.02 6.50 -6.74
C LYS A 446 30.02 6.33 -8.25
N LEU A 447 28.97 6.74 -8.95
CA LEU A 447 28.97 6.80 -10.44
C LEU A 447 30.06 7.72 -10.96
N GLN A 448 30.19 8.92 -10.41
CA GLN A 448 31.28 9.86 -10.78
C GLN A 448 32.67 9.28 -10.44
N GLY A 449 32.77 8.49 -9.34
CA GLY A 449 34.02 7.81 -9.00
C GLY A 449 34.44 6.73 -9.99
N VAL A 450 33.50 6.02 -10.62
CA VAL A 450 33.77 5.00 -11.65
C VAL A 450 33.80 5.58 -13.07
N ASP A 451 33.25 6.77 -13.26
CA ASP A 451 33.28 7.54 -14.50
C ASP A 451 33.54 9.02 -14.21
N PRO A 452 34.83 9.43 -14.09
CA PRO A 452 35.19 10.80 -13.72
C PRO A 452 34.76 11.90 -14.72
N LEU A 453 34.35 11.51 -15.91
CA LEU A 453 33.83 12.46 -16.93
C LEU A 453 32.32 12.73 -16.76
N LEU A 454 31.67 11.96 -15.91
CA LEU A 454 30.23 12.10 -15.65
C LEU A 454 29.98 13.26 -14.68
N ASP A 455 29.28 14.28 -15.13
CA ASP A 455 28.85 15.39 -14.26
C ASP A 455 27.52 15.04 -13.60
N VAL A 456 27.52 14.95 -12.27
CA VAL A 456 26.35 14.60 -11.44
C VAL A 456 25.75 15.80 -10.73
N SER A 457 26.28 17.01 -10.95
CA SER A 457 25.91 18.21 -10.18
C SER A 457 24.45 18.59 -10.35
N GLU A 458 23.93 18.57 -11.58
CA GLU A 458 22.54 18.92 -11.90
C GLU A 458 21.54 17.96 -11.19
N VAL A 459 21.86 16.67 -11.13
CA VAL A 459 21.00 15.69 -10.45
C VAL A 459 21.05 15.89 -8.93
N LYS A 460 22.23 16.19 -8.37
CA LYS A 460 22.36 16.48 -6.93
C LYS A 460 21.62 17.75 -6.53
N GLU A 461 21.65 18.78 -7.36
CA GLU A 461 20.87 20.01 -7.16
C GLU A 461 19.37 19.70 -7.18
N ALA A 462 18.89 18.91 -8.16
CA ALA A 462 17.50 18.50 -8.23
C ALA A 462 17.05 17.67 -7.01
N ILE A 463 17.94 16.82 -6.43
CA ILE A 463 17.66 16.12 -5.18
C ILE A 463 17.53 17.10 -4.01
N ASN A 464 18.43 18.09 -3.91
CA ASN A 464 18.38 19.10 -2.84
C ASN A 464 17.12 19.98 -2.93
N ASP A 465 16.66 20.29 -4.15
CA ASP A 465 15.42 21.04 -4.36
C ASP A 465 14.17 20.21 -4.02
N LEU A 466 14.21 18.90 -4.30
CA LEU A 466 13.12 17.97 -4.03
C LEU A 466 12.96 17.71 -2.51
N VAL A 467 14.07 17.50 -1.79
CA VAL A 467 14.08 17.16 -0.36
C VAL A 467 14.06 18.45 0.46
N ILE A 468 12.89 18.87 0.89
CA ILE A 468 12.72 20.13 1.66
C ILE A 468 13.03 19.97 3.14
N TYR A 469 12.92 18.77 3.68
CA TYR A 469 13.27 18.44 5.05
C TYR A 469 13.73 16.99 5.16
N LYS A 470 14.65 16.72 6.07
CA LYS A 470 15.06 15.36 6.42
C LYS A 470 15.60 15.33 7.84
N ASN A 471 15.36 14.23 8.53
CA ASN A 471 15.93 13.92 9.81
C ASN A 471 16.34 12.45 9.86
N ASN A 472 17.39 12.14 10.59
CA ASN A 472 17.88 10.78 10.76
C ASN A 472 18.62 10.65 12.09
N CYS A 473 18.71 9.45 12.59
CA CYS A 473 19.51 9.20 13.78
C CYS A 473 21.03 9.25 13.50
N SER A 474 21.79 9.52 14.57
CA SER A 474 23.21 9.89 14.52
C SER A 474 24.18 8.77 14.10
N LYS A 475 23.72 7.55 13.82
CA LYS A 475 24.60 6.39 13.53
C LYS A 475 25.06 6.26 12.08
N TYR A 476 24.54 7.09 11.18
CA TYR A 476 25.02 7.09 9.80
C TYR A 476 26.42 7.75 9.72
N SER A 477 27.39 7.03 9.15
CA SER A 477 28.75 7.58 8.90
C SER A 477 28.76 8.65 7.81
N VAL A 478 27.74 8.66 6.95
CA VAL A 478 27.45 9.67 5.93
C VAL A 478 25.96 9.95 6.04
N GLU A 479 25.60 11.23 6.12
CA GLU A 479 24.21 11.64 6.22
C GLU A 479 23.42 11.24 4.97
N PRO A 480 22.28 10.51 5.11
CA PRO A 480 21.41 10.16 3.99
C PRO A 480 20.85 11.41 3.29
N CYS A 481 20.66 11.35 1.98
CA CYS A 481 20.19 12.53 1.23
C CYS A 481 18.66 12.75 1.33
N GLY A 482 17.93 11.84 1.92
CA GLY A 482 16.48 11.94 2.09
C GLY A 482 15.67 11.23 1.01
N VAL A 483 16.30 10.58 0.02
CA VAL A 483 15.61 9.82 -1.02
C VAL A 483 16.48 8.69 -1.55
N ASN A 484 15.90 7.52 -1.76
CA ASN A 484 16.58 6.37 -2.35
C ASN A 484 16.48 6.38 -3.88
N ALA A 485 17.54 5.91 -4.53
CA ALA A 485 17.51 5.42 -5.89
C ALA A 485 17.23 3.91 -5.92
N PHE A 486 16.50 3.48 -6.93
CA PHE A 486 16.26 2.06 -7.18
C PHE A 486 17.21 1.52 -8.26
N PHE A 487 17.94 0.45 -7.94
CA PHE A 487 18.77 -0.29 -8.86
C PHE A 487 18.45 -1.79 -8.78
N PRO A 488 17.68 -2.32 -9.71
CA PRO A 488 17.28 -3.72 -9.71
C PRO A 488 18.46 -4.63 -10.13
N LYS A 489 19.25 -5.09 -9.17
CA LYS A 489 20.38 -5.99 -9.43
C LYS A 489 20.02 -7.47 -9.31
N THR A 490 19.45 -7.83 -8.20
CA THR A 490 18.99 -9.17 -7.84
C THR A 490 17.84 -8.95 -6.87
N LEU A 491 16.65 -8.83 -7.39
CA LEU A 491 15.52 -9.00 -6.51
C LEU A 491 15.62 -10.45 -6.01
N ASN A 492 15.67 -10.65 -4.70
CA ASN A 492 15.53 -11.96 -4.11
C ASN A 492 14.30 -12.60 -4.76
N SER A 493 14.38 -13.85 -5.17
CA SER A 493 13.30 -14.59 -5.86
C SER A 493 11.93 -14.43 -5.19
N LYS A 494 11.92 -14.25 -3.87
CA LYS A 494 10.75 -13.94 -3.06
C LYS A 494 10.04 -12.63 -3.45
N TYR A 495 10.78 -11.57 -3.75
CA TYR A 495 10.21 -10.26 -4.13
C TYR A 495 9.90 -10.18 -5.62
N ILE A 496 10.67 -10.86 -6.47
CA ILE A 496 10.38 -10.99 -7.90
C ILE A 496 9.04 -11.68 -8.12
N LEU A 497 8.74 -12.70 -7.30
CA LEU A 497 7.47 -13.41 -7.34
C LEU A 497 6.29 -12.52 -6.93
N GLN A 498 6.49 -11.57 -6.01
CA GLN A 498 5.46 -10.60 -5.60
C GLN A 498 5.20 -9.53 -6.68
N VAL A 499 6.26 -9.06 -7.35
CA VAL A 499 6.14 -7.98 -8.34
C VAL A 499 5.87 -8.51 -9.75
N GLY A 500 6.28 -9.73 -10.09
CA GLY A 500 6.16 -10.32 -11.43
C GLY A 500 6.95 -9.57 -12.52
N LYS A 501 7.36 -10.26 -13.58
CA LYS A 501 8.13 -9.65 -14.67
C LYS A 501 7.33 -8.58 -15.43
N GLU A 502 6.07 -8.85 -15.65
CA GLU A 502 5.14 -7.97 -16.37
C GLU A 502 4.79 -6.74 -15.53
N ASP A 503 4.60 -6.95 -14.22
CA ASP A 503 4.35 -5.88 -13.26
C ASP A 503 5.59 -5.00 -13.04
N TYR A 504 6.79 -5.56 -13.04
CA TYR A 504 8.02 -4.78 -12.98
C TYR A 504 8.19 -3.89 -14.22
N SER A 505 7.86 -4.39 -15.39
CA SER A 505 7.89 -3.61 -16.64
C SER A 505 6.81 -2.54 -16.68
N ASN A 506 5.65 -2.80 -16.06
CA ASN A 506 4.48 -1.91 -16.05
C ASN A 506 4.43 -1.01 -14.81
N SER A 507 4.88 -1.49 -13.63
CA SER A 507 4.86 -0.73 -12.37
C SER A 507 5.89 0.39 -12.36
N LEU A 508 6.95 0.20 -13.13
CA LEU A 508 7.92 1.22 -13.37
C LEU A 508 7.52 2.03 -14.62
N SER A 509 6.30 2.47 -14.73
CA SER A 509 5.96 3.62 -15.57
C SER A 509 6.77 4.83 -15.11
N THR A 510 7.94 4.55 -14.56
CA THR A 510 8.83 5.50 -14.00
C THR A 510 9.24 6.46 -15.08
N LYS A 511 9.23 7.66 -14.74
CA LYS A 511 9.76 8.71 -15.56
C LYS A 511 11.29 8.52 -15.81
N PHE A 512 11.96 7.62 -15.07
CA PHE A 512 13.39 7.22 -15.27
C PHE A 512 13.57 6.13 -16.34
N THR A 513 12.94 6.30 -17.48
CA THR A 513 12.80 5.27 -18.52
C THR A 513 14.13 4.72 -19.06
N LYS A 514 15.17 5.54 -19.16
CA LYS A 514 16.47 5.10 -19.68
C LYS A 514 17.26 4.27 -18.69
N TRP A 515 17.20 4.65 -17.41
CA TRP A 515 17.79 3.87 -16.31
C TRP A 515 17.14 2.51 -16.22
N GLN A 516 15.82 2.49 -16.25
CA GLN A 516 15.04 1.26 -16.27
C GLN A 516 15.39 0.38 -17.46
N ASN A 517 15.40 0.93 -18.67
CA ASN A 517 15.74 0.19 -19.88
C ASN A 517 17.15 -0.42 -19.80
N MET A 518 18.11 0.31 -19.26
CA MET A 518 19.47 -0.20 -19.03
C MET A 518 19.44 -1.40 -18.05
N CYS A 519 18.74 -1.24 -16.92
CA CYS A 519 18.64 -2.29 -15.91
C CYS A 519 17.91 -3.52 -16.43
N VAL A 520 16.78 -3.36 -17.11
CA VAL A 520 16.00 -4.47 -17.68
C VAL A 520 16.77 -5.20 -18.79
N THR A 521 17.50 -4.47 -19.63
CA THR A 521 18.21 -5.06 -20.77
C THR A 521 19.50 -5.78 -20.37
N TYR A 522 20.25 -5.23 -19.43
CA TYR A 522 21.58 -5.71 -19.07
C TYR A 522 21.68 -6.31 -17.67
N GLY A 523 20.64 -6.13 -16.83
CA GLY A 523 20.56 -6.75 -15.51
C GLY A 523 20.45 -8.28 -15.63
N ARG A 524 21.16 -8.98 -14.76
CA ARG A 524 21.03 -10.44 -14.64
C ARG A 524 19.89 -10.74 -13.68
N PHE A 525 18.67 -10.66 -14.16
CA PHE A 525 17.51 -11.09 -13.38
C PHE A 525 17.42 -12.60 -13.40
N GLY A 526 17.25 -13.21 -12.24
CA GLY A 526 16.96 -14.64 -12.13
C GLY A 526 15.52 -14.99 -12.58
N TRP A 527 15.07 -14.42 -13.70
CA TRP A 527 13.74 -14.65 -14.28
C TRP A 527 13.52 -16.08 -14.79
N ASP A 528 14.60 -16.88 -14.87
CA ASP A 528 14.56 -18.23 -15.46
C ASP A 528 14.01 -19.30 -14.49
N TYR A 529 13.55 -18.90 -13.29
CA TYR A 529 13.05 -19.81 -12.26
C TYR A 529 11.57 -19.61 -11.88
N ILE A 530 10.78 -18.93 -12.74
CA ILE A 530 9.33 -18.81 -12.54
C ILE A 530 8.57 -19.59 -13.59
#